data_45320594d0f7c7bf2d8cd3dc6b0c9282
#
_entry.id   45320594d0f7c7bf2d8cd3dc6b0c9282
#
_cell.length_a   1.000
_cell.length_b   1.000
_cell.length_c   1.000
_cell.angle_alpha   90.00
_cell.angle_beta   90.00
_cell.angle_gamma   90.00
#
_symmetry.space_group_name_H-M   'P 1'
#
loop_
_entity.id
_entity.type
_entity.pdbx_description
1 polymer ?
#
loop_
_entity_poly.entity_id
_entity_poly.type
_entity_poly.pdbx_seq_one_letter_code
_entity_poly.pdbx_strand_id
1 'polypeptide(L)'
;MKEELDVAGTRSILSTLDEYRAAVAEIATRAQRTLSIYTPDLEPKIYDQDSFLEPVKRLVLARSHARLRVLISDPFRAARDGNRFMQMARRLTSYIDLRNVASEYRSNPCSFIVADDKAIAYRQQASKWEGIVEFNDVNVVRRYLSFFDEVWAGSLIQPELRATAIDF
;
A
#
# COMPACT_ATOMS: atom_id res chain seq x y z
N MET A 1 17.71 -25.17 4.74
CA MET A 1 16.63 -25.00 4.91
C MET A 1 16.07 -23.72 4.52
N LYS A 2 15.38 -23.06 5.32
CA LYS A 2 14.78 -21.90 4.83
C LYS A 2 15.77 -20.84 4.50
N GLU A 3 16.92 -20.91 5.02
CA GLU A 3 17.95 -19.97 4.69
C GLU A 3 18.31 -19.98 3.24
N GLU A 4 18.33 -21.16 2.66
CA GLU A 4 18.65 -21.21 1.24
C GLU A 4 17.60 -20.51 0.44
N LEU A 5 16.34 -20.61 0.84
CA LEU A 5 15.30 -19.89 0.16
C LEU A 5 15.52 -18.41 0.26
N ASP A 6 15.94 -17.96 1.44
CA ASP A 6 16.16 -16.55 1.66
C ASP A 6 17.34 -16.02 0.90
N VAL A 7 18.30 -16.87 0.60
CA VAL A 7 19.44 -16.44 -0.19
C VAL A 7 18.98 -15.89 -1.52
N ALA A 8 18.01 -16.55 -2.14
CA ALA A 8 17.56 -16.10 -3.44
C ALA A 8 16.64 -14.91 -3.31
N GLY A 9 15.70 -14.95 -2.36
CA GLY A 9 14.61 -14.03 -2.39
C GLY A 9 14.51 -13.08 -1.21
N THR A 10 15.30 -13.23 -0.19
CA THR A 10 15.15 -12.38 1.00
C THR A 10 13.72 -12.41 1.51
N ARG A 11 13.08 -13.56 1.41
CA ARG A 11 11.71 -13.76 1.84
C ARG A 11 11.64 -13.97 3.34
N SER A 12 10.67 -13.33 4.00
CA SER A 12 10.43 -13.51 5.43
C SER A 12 8.96 -13.68 5.72
N ILE A 13 8.65 -14.55 6.67
CA ILE A 13 7.28 -14.77 7.12
C ILE A 13 6.99 -13.82 8.27
N LEU A 14 5.83 -13.19 8.21
CA LEU A 14 5.38 -12.22 9.20
C LEU A 14 4.19 -12.81 9.95
N SER A 15 4.16 -12.60 11.26
CA SER A 15 3.11 -13.20 12.11
C SER A 15 2.36 -12.19 12.95
N THR A 16 2.93 -11.01 13.19
CA THR A 16 2.33 -10.04 14.10
C THR A 16 2.17 -8.68 13.43
N LEU A 17 1.33 -7.84 14.02
CA LEU A 17 1.19 -6.46 13.57
C LEU A 17 2.52 -5.74 13.57
N ASP A 18 3.31 -5.89 14.63
CA ASP A 18 4.60 -5.18 14.71
C ASP A 18 5.54 -5.61 13.59
N GLU A 19 5.56 -6.91 13.28
CA GLU A 19 6.39 -7.41 12.19
C GLU A 19 5.91 -6.89 10.84
N TYR A 20 4.60 -6.88 10.62
CA TYR A 20 4.06 -6.39 9.36
C TYR A 20 4.30 -4.89 9.22
N ARG A 21 4.09 -4.13 10.30
CA ARG A 21 4.34 -2.69 10.29
C ARG A 21 5.79 -2.38 9.97
N ALA A 22 6.72 -3.13 10.55
CA ALA A 22 8.14 -2.94 10.27
C ALA A 22 8.47 -3.26 8.82
N ALA A 23 7.86 -4.32 8.28
CA ALA A 23 8.09 -4.69 6.88
C ALA A 23 7.59 -3.61 5.93
N VAL A 24 6.41 -3.05 6.20
CA VAL A 24 5.85 -1.98 5.38
C VAL A 24 6.74 -0.73 5.43
N ALA A 25 7.25 -0.41 6.61
CA ALA A 25 8.16 0.73 6.76
C ALA A 25 9.43 0.52 5.93
N GLU A 26 9.96 -0.70 5.94
CA GLU A 26 11.14 -1.00 5.15
C GLU A 26 10.86 -0.92 3.66
N ILE A 27 9.71 -1.43 3.21
CA ILE A 27 9.29 -1.32 1.81
C ILE A 27 9.25 0.15 1.39
N ALA A 28 8.60 0.99 2.19
CA ALA A 28 8.48 2.42 1.88
C ALA A 28 9.84 3.10 1.86
N THR A 29 10.73 2.71 2.79
CA THR A 29 12.06 3.31 2.87
C THR A 29 12.90 2.98 1.64
N ARG A 30 12.73 1.79 1.07
CA ARG A 30 13.48 1.38 -0.11
C ARG A 30 12.91 1.89 -1.43
N ALA A 31 11.69 2.38 -1.42
CA ALA A 31 11.05 2.84 -2.65
C ALA A 31 11.82 4.00 -3.26
N GLN A 32 11.98 3.98 -4.58
CA GLN A 32 12.67 5.03 -5.31
C GLN A 32 11.80 5.71 -6.34
N ARG A 33 10.70 5.07 -6.78
CA ARG A 33 9.84 5.65 -7.80
C ARG A 33 8.36 5.48 -7.49
N THR A 34 7.94 4.28 -7.13
CA THR A 34 6.51 3.99 -7.03
C THR A 34 6.20 3.18 -5.80
N LEU A 35 5.01 3.45 -5.25
CA LEU A 35 4.38 2.58 -4.27
C LEU A 35 2.98 2.27 -4.77
N SER A 36 2.59 1.00 -4.71
CA SER A 36 1.25 0.56 -5.05
C SER A 36 0.67 -0.15 -3.85
N ILE A 37 -0.45 0.35 -3.35
CA ILE A 37 -1.05 -0.12 -2.09
C ILE A 37 -2.48 -0.58 -2.35
N TYR A 38 -2.78 -1.81 -1.96
CA TYR A 38 -4.13 -2.36 -1.97
C TYR A 38 -4.54 -2.60 -0.53
N THR A 39 -5.63 -1.96 -0.09
CA THR A 39 -6.00 -1.97 1.31
C THR A 39 -7.52 -1.81 1.45
N PRO A 40 -8.14 -2.42 2.47
CA PRO A 40 -9.58 -2.19 2.66
C PRO A 40 -9.91 -0.75 3.05
N ASP A 41 -9.19 -0.15 3.98
CA ASP A 41 -9.61 1.11 4.58
C ASP A 41 -8.46 2.00 5.00
N LEU A 42 -7.30 1.86 4.38
CA LEU A 42 -6.06 2.58 4.72
C LEU A 42 -5.49 2.20 6.08
N GLU A 43 -5.95 1.14 6.66
CA GLU A 43 -5.43 0.46 7.85
C GLU A 43 -4.55 1.37 8.72
N PRO A 44 -5.15 2.16 9.63
CA PRO A 44 -4.38 3.14 10.40
C PRO A 44 -3.24 2.53 11.22
N LYS A 45 -3.40 1.28 11.66
CA LYS A 45 -2.36 0.62 12.44
C LYS A 45 -1.10 0.36 11.61
N ILE A 46 -1.19 0.45 10.30
CA ILE A 46 -0.06 0.25 9.39
C ILE A 46 0.37 1.56 8.76
N TYR A 47 -0.57 2.29 8.19
CA TYR A 47 -0.23 3.44 7.34
C TYR A 47 -0.30 4.77 8.06
N ASP A 48 -0.97 4.87 9.20
CA ASP A 48 -0.98 6.09 10.01
C ASP A 48 0.10 6.00 11.08
N GLN A 49 1.34 5.78 10.63
CA GLN A 49 2.50 5.63 11.50
C GLN A 49 3.64 6.46 10.95
N ASP A 50 4.40 7.10 11.82
CA ASP A 50 5.54 7.90 11.39
C ASP A 50 6.53 7.07 10.59
N SER A 51 6.69 5.80 10.95
CA SER A 51 7.65 4.91 10.27
C SER A 51 7.27 4.68 8.81
N PHE A 52 6.02 4.89 8.44
CA PHE A 52 5.57 4.84 7.05
C PHE A 52 5.50 6.22 6.42
N LEU A 53 4.96 7.19 7.14
CA LEU A 53 4.71 8.53 6.59
C LEU A 53 6.00 9.28 6.29
N GLU A 54 7.02 9.13 7.13
CA GLU A 54 8.29 9.83 6.89
C GLU A 54 9.01 9.35 5.62
N PRO A 55 9.14 8.04 5.38
CA PRO A 55 9.71 7.59 4.11
C PRO A 55 8.92 8.05 2.88
N VAL A 56 7.59 8.09 2.98
CA VAL A 56 6.77 8.55 1.86
C VAL A 56 7.04 10.04 1.58
N LYS A 57 7.10 10.85 2.62
CA LYS A 57 7.44 12.26 2.46
C LYS A 57 8.81 12.44 1.80
N ARG A 58 9.80 11.69 2.28
CA ARG A 58 11.13 11.78 1.69
C ARG A 58 11.11 11.40 0.22
N LEU A 59 10.36 10.37 -0.13
CA LEU A 59 10.28 9.91 -1.51
C LEU A 59 9.73 11.00 -2.43
N VAL A 60 8.59 11.61 -2.07
CA VAL A 60 7.97 12.60 -2.93
C VAL A 60 8.75 13.90 -2.96
N LEU A 61 9.44 14.26 -1.87
CA LEU A 61 10.26 15.47 -1.85
C LEU A 61 11.55 15.30 -2.63
N ALA A 62 12.10 14.09 -2.65
CA ALA A 62 13.37 13.85 -3.32
C ALA A 62 13.20 13.58 -4.81
N ARG A 63 12.03 13.14 -5.25
CA ARG A 63 11.86 12.68 -6.63
C ARG A 63 10.57 13.19 -7.23
N SER A 64 10.69 14.09 -8.20
CA SER A 64 9.52 14.70 -8.83
C SER A 64 8.68 13.71 -9.60
N HIS A 65 9.24 12.57 -9.96
CA HIS A 65 8.51 11.54 -10.71
C HIS A 65 7.93 10.45 -9.83
N ALA A 66 8.07 10.57 -8.51
CA ALA A 66 7.50 9.57 -7.60
C ALA A 66 5.98 9.55 -7.72
N ARG A 67 5.41 8.35 -7.67
CA ARG A 67 3.96 8.18 -7.74
C ARG A 67 3.52 7.08 -6.80
N LEU A 68 2.45 7.38 -6.07
CA LEU A 68 1.81 6.39 -5.19
C LEU A 68 0.39 6.17 -5.68
N ARG A 69 0.03 4.92 -5.91
CA ARG A 69 -1.33 4.54 -6.28
C ARG A 69 -1.92 3.72 -5.16
N VAL A 70 -3.10 4.09 -4.69
CA VAL A 70 -3.74 3.41 -3.57
C VAL A 70 -5.15 2.98 -3.98
N LEU A 71 -5.42 1.69 -3.87
CA LEU A 71 -6.73 1.11 -4.12
C LEU A 71 -7.38 0.76 -2.79
N ILE A 72 -8.57 1.29 -2.57
CA ILE A 72 -9.30 1.15 -1.31
C ILE A 72 -10.62 0.44 -1.57
N SER A 73 -10.84 -0.71 -0.92
CA SER A 73 -12.05 -1.48 -1.14
C SER A 73 -13.22 -1.03 -0.27
N ASP A 74 -12.96 -0.31 0.81
CA ASP A 74 -14.02 0.25 1.65
C ASP A 74 -13.76 1.74 1.84
N PRO A 75 -14.03 2.56 0.80
CA PRO A 75 -13.69 3.98 0.85
C PRO A 75 -14.50 4.77 1.88
N PHE A 76 -15.72 4.34 2.18
CA PHE A 76 -16.53 5.07 3.16
C PHE A 76 -15.94 4.91 4.55
N ARG A 77 -15.48 3.72 4.89
CA ARG A 77 -14.83 3.51 6.17
C ARG A 77 -13.53 4.28 6.26
N ALA A 78 -12.74 4.27 5.19
CA ALA A 78 -11.49 5.03 5.15
C ALA A 78 -11.75 6.52 5.35
N ALA A 79 -12.76 7.06 4.66
CA ALA A 79 -13.09 8.48 4.75
C ALA A 79 -13.63 8.84 6.13
N ARG A 80 -14.48 7.96 6.70
CA ARG A 80 -15.07 8.22 8.02
C ARG A 80 -14.02 8.25 9.12
N ASP A 81 -13.13 7.26 9.11
CA ASP A 81 -12.13 7.16 10.17
C ASP A 81 -11.02 8.17 9.99
N GLY A 82 -10.66 8.49 8.75
CA GLY A 82 -9.60 9.46 8.47
C GLY A 82 -8.26 9.03 9.02
N ASN A 83 -7.19 9.49 8.42
CA ASN A 83 -5.86 9.30 9.01
C ASN A 83 -4.88 10.25 8.35
N ARG A 84 -3.66 10.29 8.89
CA ARG A 84 -2.65 11.22 8.38
C ARG A 84 -2.21 10.89 6.96
N PHE A 85 -2.24 9.61 6.57
CA PHE A 85 -1.90 9.25 5.21
C PHE A 85 -2.94 9.80 4.23
N MET A 86 -4.23 9.69 4.57
CA MET A 86 -5.27 10.28 3.73
C MET A 86 -5.11 11.80 3.65
N GLN A 87 -4.80 12.45 4.77
CA GLN A 87 -4.56 13.89 4.77
C GLN A 87 -3.38 14.25 3.88
N MET A 88 -2.32 13.47 3.93
CA MET A 88 -1.16 13.68 3.09
C MET A 88 -1.54 13.51 1.60
N ALA A 89 -2.32 12.50 1.28
CA ALA A 89 -2.75 12.26 -0.09
C ALA A 89 -3.58 13.43 -0.63
N ARG A 90 -4.42 14.02 0.22
CA ARG A 90 -5.23 15.15 -0.19
C ARG A 90 -4.40 16.40 -0.47
N ARG A 91 -3.26 16.53 0.19
CA ARG A 91 -2.36 17.67 -0.06
C ARG A 91 -1.42 17.41 -1.23
N LEU A 92 -1.07 16.16 -1.48
CA LEU A 92 -0.06 15.79 -2.47
C LEU A 92 -0.69 15.07 -3.65
N THR A 93 -1.73 15.66 -4.22
CA THR A 93 -2.52 15.02 -5.28
C THR A 93 -1.73 14.76 -6.55
N SER A 94 -0.62 15.49 -6.75
CA SER A 94 0.25 15.22 -7.89
C SER A 94 1.07 13.95 -7.73
N TYR A 95 1.18 13.44 -6.51
CA TYR A 95 2.00 12.28 -6.20
C TYR A 95 1.20 11.08 -5.74
N ILE A 96 0.08 11.30 -5.04
CA ILE A 96 -0.69 10.24 -4.41
C ILE A 96 -2.10 10.25 -4.97
N ASP A 97 -2.51 9.12 -5.55
CA ASP A 97 -3.83 8.96 -6.14
C ASP A 97 -4.58 7.86 -5.39
N LEU A 98 -5.69 8.24 -4.76
CA LEU A 98 -6.56 7.31 -4.04
C LEU A 98 -7.75 6.95 -4.91
N ARG A 99 -8.02 5.66 -5.09
CA ARG A 99 -9.14 5.21 -5.89
C ARG A 99 -9.92 4.11 -5.22
N ASN A 100 -11.20 4.05 -5.55
CA ASN A 100 -12.14 3.09 -5.02
C ASN A 100 -12.10 1.84 -5.90
N VAL A 101 -11.95 0.67 -5.26
CA VAL A 101 -11.99 -0.61 -5.95
C VAL A 101 -13.41 -0.82 -6.49
N ALA A 102 -13.53 -1.21 -7.76
CA ALA A 102 -14.83 -1.51 -8.35
C ALA A 102 -15.48 -2.70 -7.65
N SER A 103 -16.81 -2.72 -7.64
CA SER A 103 -17.57 -3.68 -6.84
C SER A 103 -17.22 -5.13 -7.13
N GLU A 104 -16.87 -5.44 -8.38
CA GLU A 104 -16.55 -6.81 -8.76
C GLU A 104 -15.28 -7.34 -8.10
N TYR A 105 -14.41 -6.45 -7.58
CA TYR A 105 -13.18 -6.86 -6.92
C TYR A 105 -13.24 -6.72 -5.41
N ARG A 106 -14.32 -6.16 -4.86
CA ARG A 106 -14.37 -5.83 -3.42
C ARG A 106 -14.37 -7.04 -2.50
N SER A 107 -14.69 -8.20 -3.02
CA SER A 107 -14.69 -9.41 -2.20
C SER A 107 -13.29 -9.96 -1.97
N ASN A 108 -12.28 -9.44 -2.66
CA ASN A 108 -10.91 -9.91 -2.45
C ASN A 108 -10.40 -9.38 -1.12
N PRO A 109 -10.08 -10.27 -0.16
CA PRO A 109 -9.74 -9.83 1.19
C PRO A 109 -8.28 -9.47 1.40
N CYS A 110 -7.47 -9.44 0.35
CA CYS A 110 -6.03 -9.25 0.49
C CYS A 110 -5.67 -7.80 0.79
N SER A 111 -4.44 -7.62 1.26
CA SER A 111 -3.85 -6.30 1.47
C SER A 111 -2.36 -6.40 1.15
N PHE A 112 -1.83 -5.44 0.40
CA PHE A 112 -0.41 -5.49 0.05
C PHE A 112 0.12 -4.12 -0.31
N ILE A 113 1.45 -4.01 -0.26
CA ILE A 113 2.17 -2.83 -0.73
C ILE A 113 3.36 -3.29 -1.55
N VAL A 114 3.55 -2.67 -2.71
CA VAL A 114 4.66 -2.97 -3.62
C VAL A 114 5.48 -1.70 -3.81
N ALA A 115 6.81 -1.82 -3.68
CA ALA A 115 7.72 -0.73 -3.96
C ALA A 115 8.43 -0.98 -5.28
N ASP A 116 8.31 -0.02 -6.19
CA ASP A 116 8.89 -0.09 -7.54
C ASP A 116 8.33 -1.32 -8.26
N ASP A 117 9.14 -2.26 -8.64
CA ASP A 117 8.67 -3.56 -9.11
C ASP A 117 9.54 -4.64 -8.50
N LYS A 118 10.01 -4.42 -7.28
CA LYS A 118 11.01 -5.27 -6.66
C LYS A 118 10.59 -5.86 -5.33
N ALA A 119 9.92 -5.10 -4.48
CA ALA A 119 9.67 -5.49 -3.10
C ALA A 119 8.18 -5.47 -2.81
N ILE A 120 7.74 -6.41 -1.99
CA ILE A 120 6.32 -6.53 -1.64
C ILE A 120 6.17 -7.04 -0.21
N ALA A 121 5.19 -6.49 0.49
CA ALA A 121 4.68 -7.09 1.72
C ALA A 121 3.18 -7.35 1.49
N TYR A 122 2.73 -8.57 1.79
CA TYR A 122 1.35 -8.91 1.50
C TYR A 122 0.76 -9.84 2.55
N ARG A 123 -0.55 -9.70 2.73
CA ARG A 123 -1.38 -10.59 3.53
C ARG A 123 -2.52 -11.07 2.65
N GLN A 124 -2.78 -12.36 2.65
CA GLN A 124 -3.90 -12.87 1.87
C GLN A 124 -5.24 -12.45 2.46
N GLN A 125 -5.28 -12.22 3.76
CA GLN A 125 -6.47 -11.70 4.43
C GLN A 125 -6.08 -10.49 5.27
N ALA A 126 -6.64 -9.35 4.92
CA ALA A 126 -6.34 -8.11 5.65
C ALA A 126 -6.77 -8.16 7.11
N SER A 127 -7.71 -9.05 7.44
CA SER A 127 -8.18 -9.21 8.81
C SER A 127 -7.19 -9.92 9.71
N LYS A 128 -6.11 -10.47 9.15
CA LYS A 128 -5.11 -11.22 9.90
C LYS A 128 -3.73 -10.60 9.68
N TRP A 129 -2.81 -10.86 10.61
CA TRP A 129 -1.47 -10.30 10.50
C TRP A 129 -0.48 -11.26 9.84
N GLU A 130 -0.88 -12.50 9.58
CA GLU A 130 -0.01 -13.41 8.84
C GLU A 130 0.24 -12.88 7.44
N GLY A 131 1.50 -12.78 7.08
CA GLY A 131 1.88 -12.26 5.79
C GLY A 131 3.29 -12.63 5.42
N ILE A 132 3.73 -12.07 4.32
CA ILE A 132 5.05 -12.34 3.77
C ILE A 132 5.63 -11.03 3.27
N VAL A 133 6.94 -10.84 3.45
CA VAL A 133 7.68 -9.76 2.82
C VAL A 133 8.78 -10.36 1.97
N GLU A 134 8.95 -9.81 0.76
CA GLU A 134 10.02 -10.20 -0.16
C GLU A 134 10.60 -8.96 -0.77
N PHE A 135 11.93 -8.88 -0.79
CA PHE A 135 12.59 -7.65 -1.25
C PHE A 135 13.19 -7.80 -2.64
N ASN A 136 13.21 -8.98 -3.21
CA ASN A 136 13.84 -9.16 -4.51
C ASN A 136 13.25 -10.36 -5.25
N ASP A 137 11.92 -10.46 -5.31
CA ASP A 137 11.26 -11.52 -6.04
C ASP A 137 10.38 -10.92 -7.12
N VAL A 138 10.95 -10.80 -8.30
CA VAL A 138 10.28 -10.17 -9.44
C VAL A 138 9.03 -10.95 -9.84
N ASN A 139 9.04 -12.27 -9.73
CA ASN A 139 7.90 -13.07 -10.16
C ASN A 139 6.69 -12.86 -9.28
N VAL A 140 6.88 -12.87 -7.97
CA VAL A 140 5.78 -12.62 -7.04
C VAL A 140 5.27 -11.20 -7.20
N VAL A 141 6.18 -10.22 -7.26
CA VAL A 141 5.80 -8.83 -7.41
C VAL A 141 4.99 -8.63 -8.70
N ARG A 142 5.41 -9.25 -9.79
CA ARG A 142 4.72 -9.09 -11.07
C ARG A 142 3.28 -9.59 -10.99
N ARG A 143 3.05 -10.72 -10.30
CA ARG A 143 1.69 -11.23 -10.16
C ARG A 143 0.79 -10.26 -9.42
N TYR A 144 1.29 -9.69 -8.33
CA TYR A 144 0.49 -8.74 -7.56
C TYR A 144 0.29 -7.44 -8.31
N LEU A 145 1.31 -6.96 -9.03
CA LEU A 145 1.16 -5.75 -9.83
C LEU A 145 0.22 -5.94 -11.01
N SER A 146 0.22 -7.12 -11.63
CA SER A 146 -0.74 -7.40 -12.70
C SER A 146 -2.17 -7.32 -12.19
N PHE A 147 -2.43 -7.91 -11.03
CA PHE A 147 -3.73 -7.80 -10.40
C PHE A 147 -4.05 -6.34 -10.06
N PHE A 148 -3.10 -5.65 -9.47
CA PHE A 148 -3.29 -4.24 -9.09
C PHE A 148 -3.63 -3.41 -10.33
N ASP A 149 -2.88 -3.57 -11.40
CA ASP A 149 -3.09 -2.78 -12.62
C ASP A 149 -4.46 -3.07 -13.24
N GLU A 150 -4.89 -4.32 -13.19
CA GLU A 150 -6.22 -4.67 -13.69
C GLU A 150 -7.31 -3.98 -12.89
N VAL A 151 -7.22 -4.03 -11.56
CA VAL A 151 -8.20 -3.39 -10.69
C VAL A 151 -8.14 -1.88 -10.84
N TRP A 152 -6.92 -1.34 -10.98
CA TRP A 152 -6.74 0.11 -11.13
C TRP A 152 -7.43 0.62 -12.40
N ALA A 153 -7.33 -0.12 -13.49
CA ALA A 153 -7.92 0.29 -14.76
C ALA A 153 -9.44 0.43 -14.66
N GLY A 154 -10.09 -0.38 -13.81
CA GLY A 154 -11.53 -0.29 -13.60
C GLY A 154 -11.94 0.51 -12.39
N SER A 155 -11.00 1.15 -11.71
CA SER A 155 -11.30 1.83 -10.46
C SER A 155 -11.95 3.18 -10.69
N LEU A 156 -12.56 3.70 -9.61
CA LEU A 156 -13.30 4.95 -9.67
C LEU A 156 -12.71 5.96 -8.69
N ILE A 157 -12.78 7.23 -9.06
CA ILE A 157 -12.42 8.30 -8.15
C ILE A 157 -13.60 8.51 -7.22
N GLN A 158 -13.33 8.43 -5.92
CA GLN A 158 -14.36 8.54 -4.89
C GLN A 158 -14.26 9.92 -4.25
N PRO A 159 -15.31 10.76 -4.40
CA PRO A 159 -15.24 12.13 -3.85
C PRO A 159 -14.92 12.16 -2.36
N GLU A 160 -15.44 11.20 -1.60
CA GLU A 160 -15.21 11.15 -0.17
C GLU A 160 -13.74 11.01 0.20
N LEU A 161 -12.95 10.41 -0.68
CA LEU A 161 -11.53 10.26 -0.42
C LEU A 161 -10.75 11.53 -0.71
N ARG A 162 -11.31 12.43 -1.53
CA ARG A 162 -10.62 13.65 -1.92
C ARG A 162 -11.12 14.89 -1.19
N ALA A 163 -12.32 14.83 -0.65
CA ALA A 163 -12.90 15.97 0.01
C ALA A 163 -12.19 16.26 1.33
N THR A 164 -12.02 17.54 1.65
CA THR A 164 -11.55 17.95 2.94
C THR A 164 -12.74 18.34 3.80
N ALA A 165 -12.50 18.50 5.12
CA ALA A 165 -13.59 18.83 6.01
C ALA A 165 -14.26 20.15 5.66
N ILE A 166 -13.55 21.05 5.01
CA ILE A 166 -14.10 22.36 4.67
C ILE A 166 -14.82 22.37 3.34
N ASP A 167 -14.87 21.26 2.65
CA ASP A 167 -15.56 21.20 1.36
C ASP A 167 -17.07 21.04 1.52
N PHE A 168 -17.57 21.07 2.73
CA PHE A 168 -18.99 20.91 3.00
C PHE A 168 -19.62 22.16 3.56
#